data_25674ecc90660427ec643ae29f954bf5
#
_entry.id   25674ecc90660427ec643ae29f954bf5
#
_cell.length_a   1.000
_cell.length_b   1.000
_cell.length_c   1.000
_cell.angle_alpha   90.00
_cell.angle_beta   90.00
_cell.angle_gamma   90.00
#
_symmetry.space_group_name_H-M   'P 1'
#
loop_
_entity.id
_entity.type
_entity.pdbx_description
1 polymer ?
#
loop_
_entity_poly.entity_id
_entity_poly.type
_entity_poly.pdbx_seq_one_letter_code
_entity_poly.pdbx_strand_id
1 'polypeptide(L)'
;MLRAISLGCLIAVGASAAAVAQLAEGDRVEFEAATTAFTGCLRASVQMGMTTKMDPAKFKEGFAKSCMEQEARFRRVAVKVAMASGRSETAAAAEIDGNIANGRRAFAADQESYIKTGKVPR
;
A
#
# COMPACT_ATOMS: atom_id res chain seq x y z
N MET A 1 -46.53 -6.24 31.14
CA MET A 1 -45.68 -7.25 30.49
C MET A 1 -44.82 -6.56 29.45
N LEU A 2 -43.61 -6.19 29.80
CA LEU A 2 -42.68 -5.51 28.93
C LEU A 2 -41.83 -6.53 28.16
N ARG A 3 -41.90 -6.49 26.85
CA ARG A 3 -40.96 -7.22 25.97
C ARG A 3 -39.76 -6.34 25.69
N ALA A 4 -38.60 -6.79 26.12
CA ALA A 4 -37.32 -6.21 25.79
C ALA A 4 -37.01 -6.44 24.31
N ILE A 5 -36.85 -5.37 23.56
CA ILE A 5 -36.39 -5.39 22.20
C ILE A 5 -34.87 -5.35 22.25
N SER A 6 -34.26 -6.47 21.91
CA SER A 6 -32.82 -6.55 21.70
C SER A 6 -32.42 -5.69 20.49
N LEU A 7 -31.69 -4.64 20.73
CA LEU A 7 -31.03 -3.86 19.67
C LEU A 7 -29.82 -4.65 19.17
N GLY A 8 -29.95 -5.19 17.97
CA GLY A 8 -28.86 -5.86 17.29
C GLY A 8 -27.71 -4.88 17.00
N CYS A 9 -26.54 -5.28 17.43
CA CYS A 9 -25.30 -4.56 17.20
C CYS A 9 -24.94 -4.64 15.68
N LEU A 10 -25.22 -3.60 14.93
CA LEU A 10 -24.72 -3.42 13.58
C LEU A 10 -23.24 -3.03 13.67
N ILE A 11 -22.37 -4.02 13.51
CA ILE A 11 -20.94 -3.78 13.37
C ILE A 11 -20.72 -3.23 11.96
N ALA A 12 -20.59 -1.92 11.87
CA ALA A 12 -20.25 -1.23 10.64
C ALA A 12 -18.80 -1.53 10.26
N VAL A 13 -18.61 -2.26 9.18
CA VAL A 13 -17.32 -2.42 8.48
C VAL A 13 -17.06 -1.13 7.71
N GLY A 14 -16.50 -0.14 8.40
CA GLY A 14 -16.21 1.18 7.81
C GLY A 14 -15.00 1.89 8.42
N ALA A 15 -14.09 1.12 9.03
CA ALA A 15 -13.01 1.71 9.84
C ALA A 15 -11.91 2.45 9.03
N SER A 16 -11.67 2.13 7.75
CA SER A 16 -10.54 2.69 6.99
C SER A 16 -10.77 4.13 6.51
N ALA A 17 -11.95 4.45 5.99
CA ALA A 17 -12.28 5.79 5.52
C ALA A 17 -12.47 6.79 6.68
N ALA A 18 -13.05 6.33 7.79
CA ALA A 18 -13.25 7.15 8.98
C ALA A 18 -11.95 7.53 9.68
N ALA A 19 -10.93 6.64 9.68
CA ALA A 19 -9.63 6.91 10.28
C ALA A 19 -8.87 7.99 9.50
N VAL A 20 -8.89 7.96 8.18
CA VAL A 20 -8.26 8.99 7.33
C VAL A 20 -8.98 10.34 7.49
N ALA A 21 -10.32 10.35 7.60
CA ALA A 21 -11.08 11.56 7.81
C ALA A 21 -10.84 12.21 9.19
N GLN A 22 -10.35 11.46 10.19
CA GLN A 22 -10.03 11.96 11.52
C GLN A 22 -8.59 12.48 11.65
N LEU A 23 -7.74 12.28 10.64
CA LEU A 23 -6.39 12.81 10.63
C LEU A 23 -6.41 14.34 10.52
N ALA A 24 -5.43 15.00 11.15
CA ALA A 24 -5.15 16.40 10.89
C ALA A 24 -4.88 16.59 9.38
N GLU A 25 -5.27 17.75 8.85
CA GLU A 25 -5.11 18.05 7.42
C GLU A 25 -3.67 17.85 6.93
N GLY A 26 -2.67 18.28 7.71
CA GLY A 26 -1.26 18.07 7.37
C GLY A 26 -0.86 16.60 7.26
N ASP A 27 -1.38 15.74 8.13
CA ASP A 27 -1.12 14.29 8.11
C ASP A 27 -1.80 13.62 6.90
N ARG A 28 -2.99 14.07 6.52
CA ARG A 28 -3.70 13.60 5.33
C ARG A 28 -2.94 13.96 4.05
N VAL A 29 -2.51 15.20 3.93
CA VAL A 29 -1.71 15.67 2.78
C VAL A 29 -0.39 14.91 2.68
N GLU A 30 0.28 14.69 3.80
CA GLU A 30 1.53 13.91 3.83
C GLU A 30 1.32 12.44 3.44
N PHE A 31 0.23 11.83 3.90
CA PHE A 31 -0.11 10.45 3.52
C PHE A 31 -0.36 10.32 2.01
N GLU A 32 -1.14 11.24 1.44
CA GLU A 32 -1.41 11.27 0.00
C GLU A 32 -0.11 11.49 -0.80
N ALA A 33 0.73 12.43 -0.39
CA ALA A 33 1.99 12.73 -1.04
C ALA A 33 2.97 11.54 -0.96
N ALA A 34 3.09 10.91 0.20
CA ALA A 34 3.95 9.73 0.38
C ALA A 34 3.48 8.53 -0.44
N THR A 35 2.16 8.30 -0.50
CA THR A 35 1.56 7.25 -1.33
C THR A 35 1.85 7.48 -2.81
N THR A 36 1.62 8.69 -3.30
CA THR A 36 1.87 9.07 -4.70
C THR A 36 3.35 8.93 -5.05
N ALA A 37 4.25 9.38 -4.19
CA ALA A 37 5.69 9.28 -4.43
C ALA A 37 6.16 7.82 -4.48
N PHE A 38 5.70 6.98 -3.57
CA PHE A 38 6.10 5.57 -3.53
C PHE A 38 5.53 4.78 -4.72
N THR A 39 4.23 4.86 -4.98
CA THR A 39 3.62 4.17 -6.11
C THR A 39 4.13 4.68 -7.45
N GLY A 40 4.39 5.96 -7.59
CA GLY A 40 4.99 6.57 -8.78
C GLY A 40 6.40 6.04 -9.04
N CYS A 41 7.22 5.92 -8.01
CA CYS A 41 8.56 5.34 -8.11
C CYS A 41 8.50 3.86 -8.54
N LEU A 42 7.61 3.05 -7.95
CA LEU A 42 7.44 1.65 -8.33
C LEU A 42 6.99 1.50 -9.78
N ARG A 43 6.04 2.31 -10.25
CA ARG A 43 5.60 2.32 -11.65
C ARG A 43 6.72 2.68 -12.61
N ALA A 44 7.50 3.69 -12.29
CA ALA A 44 8.64 4.09 -13.11
C ALA A 44 9.67 2.96 -13.23
N SER A 45 9.94 2.26 -12.13
CA SER A 45 10.85 1.11 -12.12
C SER A 45 10.32 -0.04 -13.01
N VAL A 46 9.04 -0.36 -12.92
CA VAL A 46 8.39 -1.39 -13.76
C VAL A 46 8.44 -0.98 -15.22
N GLN A 47 8.11 0.27 -15.53
CA GLN A 47 8.13 0.77 -16.90
C GLN A 47 9.53 0.69 -17.50
N MET A 48 10.56 1.01 -16.73
CA MET A 48 11.95 0.85 -17.18
C MET A 48 12.28 -0.62 -17.44
N GLY A 49 11.92 -1.53 -16.56
CA GLY A 49 12.10 -2.97 -16.74
C GLY A 49 11.38 -3.53 -17.98
N MET A 50 10.20 -3.01 -18.29
CA MET A 50 9.46 -3.35 -19.50
C MET A 50 10.12 -2.79 -20.75
N THR A 51 10.44 -1.50 -20.75
CA THR A 51 11.04 -0.80 -21.91
C THR A 51 12.40 -1.38 -22.31
N THR A 52 13.22 -1.72 -21.32
CA THR A 52 14.54 -2.34 -21.54
C THR A 52 14.47 -3.84 -21.75
N LYS A 53 13.29 -4.44 -21.69
CA LYS A 53 13.08 -5.89 -21.77
C LYS A 53 13.98 -6.67 -20.81
N MET A 54 14.11 -6.15 -19.61
CA MET A 54 14.96 -6.75 -18.59
C MET A 54 14.49 -8.17 -18.22
N ASP A 55 15.44 -9.08 -18.08
CA ASP A 55 15.14 -10.42 -17.58
C ASP A 55 14.37 -10.35 -16.23
N PRO A 56 13.25 -11.08 -16.08
CA PRO A 56 12.41 -10.98 -14.87
C PRO A 56 13.13 -11.28 -13.56
N ALA A 57 14.10 -12.21 -13.54
CA ALA A 57 14.86 -12.54 -12.34
C ALA A 57 15.80 -11.37 -11.94
N LYS A 58 16.47 -10.78 -12.91
CA LYS A 58 17.32 -9.59 -12.70
C LYS A 58 16.49 -8.38 -12.30
N PHE A 59 15.32 -8.21 -12.92
CA PHE A 59 14.40 -7.15 -12.54
C PHE A 59 13.97 -7.28 -11.09
N LYS A 60 13.53 -8.46 -10.66
CA LYS A 60 13.10 -8.71 -9.27
C LYS A 60 14.20 -8.39 -8.27
N GLU A 61 15.44 -8.76 -8.55
CA GLU A 61 16.58 -8.48 -7.67
C GLU A 61 16.82 -6.98 -7.50
N GLY A 62 16.86 -6.23 -8.59
CA GLY A 62 17.04 -4.77 -8.56
C GLY A 62 15.82 -4.06 -7.98
N PHE A 63 14.62 -4.51 -8.33
CA PHE A 63 13.35 -3.94 -7.87
C PHE A 63 13.18 -4.06 -6.35
N ALA A 64 13.63 -5.14 -5.74
CA ALA A 64 13.60 -5.31 -4.29
C ALA A 64 14.37 -4.22 -3.53
N LYS A 65 15.33 -3.59 -4.17
CA LYS A 65 16.18 -2.52 -3.61
C LYS A 65 15.81 -1.12 -4.13
N SER A 66 14.83 -1.02 -5.01
CA SER A 66 14.40 0.26 -5.58
C SER A 66 13.43 1.00 -4.66
N CYS A 67 13.37 2.32 -4.79
CA CYS A 67 12.39 3.16 -4.11
C CYS A 67 12.44 3.10 -2.57
N MET A 68 13.59 2.79 -2.00
CA MET A 68 13.71 2.58 -0.55
C MET A 68 13.43 3.83 0.28
N GLU A 69 13.79 5.01 -0.22
CA GLU A 69 13.51 6.27 0.45
C GLU A 69 12.01 6.59 0.45
N GLN A 70 11.36 6.45 -0.69
CA GLN A 70 9.91 6.65 -0.83
C GLN A 70 9.12 5.62 -0.01
N GLU A 71 9.59 4.37 0.02
CA GLU A 71 9.01 3.32 0.86
C GLU A 71 9.10 3.66 2.35
N ALA A 72 10.26 4.09 2.82
CA ALA A 72 10.47 4.47 4.22
C ALA A 72 9.56 5.63 4.63
N ARG A 73 9.41 6.64 3.77
CA ARG A 73 8.49 7.75 3.99
C ARG A 73 7.04 7.27 4.04
N PHE A 74 6.61 6.50 3.05
CA PHE A 74 5.27 5.92 3.01
C PHE A 74 4.98 5.06 4.24
N ARG A 75 5.89 4.16 4.60
CA ARG A 75 5.75 3.28 5.77
C ARG A 75 5.51 4.06 7.05
N ARG A 76 6.33 5.08 7.29
CA ARG A 76 6.21 5.92 8.50
C ARG A 76 4.83 6.57 8.60
N VAL A 77 4.34 7.15 7.52
CA VAL A 77 3.05 7.84 7.52
C VAL A 77 1.89 6.84 7.54
N ALA A 78 1.97 5.73 6.82
CA ALA A 78 0.94 4.69 6.80
C ALA A 78 0.78 4.02 8.17
N VAL A 79 1.86 3.76 8.89
CA VAL A 79 1.80 3.25 10.27
C VAL A 79 1.08 4.25 11.18
N LYS A 80 1.38 5.54 11.07
CA LYS A 80 0.69 6.59 11.82
C LYS A 80 -0.82 6.61 11.56
N VAL A 81 -1.23 6.47 10.30
CA VAL A 81 -2.65 6.35 9.92
C VAL A 81 -3.30 5.12 10.53
N ALA A 82 -2.64 3.97 10.44
CA ALA A 82 -3.15 2.72 11.03
C ALA A 82 -3.29 2.80 12.55
N MET A 83 -2.35 3.44 13.24
CA MET A 83 -2.43 3.70 14.68
C MET A 83 -3.61 4.63 15.04
N ALA A 84 -3.89 5.62 14.21
CA ALA A 84 -5.04 6.53 14.40
C ALA A 84 -6.38 5.78 14.32
N SER A 85 -6.43 4.61 13.65
CA SER A 85 -7.60 3.73 13.62
C SER A 85 -7.73 2.79 14.83
N GLY A 86 -6.85 2.93 15.82
CA GLY A 86 -6.87 2.16 17.07
C GLY A 86 -5.94 0.95 17.14
N ARG A 87 -5.09 0.73 16.11
CA ARG A 87 -4.11 -0.35 16.14
C ARG A 87 -2.90 0.00 16.98
N SER A 88 -2.30 -1.02 17.63
CA SER A 88 -0.98 -0.85 18.24
C SER A 88 0.09 -0.57 17.19
N GLU A 89 1.18 0.06 17.56
CA GLU A 89 2.30 0.31 16.65
C GLU A 89 2.84 -0.98 16.04
N THR A 90 3.02 -2.03 16.83
CA THR A 90 3.48 -3.34 16.36
C THR A 90 2.53 -3.95 15.32
N ALA A 91 1.22 -3.95 15.57
CA ALA A 91 0.22 -4.46 14.64
C ALA A 91 0.14 -3.61 13.36
N ALA A 92 0.17 -2.28 13.50
CA ALA A 92 0.19 -1.36 12.37
C ALA A 92 1.42 -1.57 11.48
N ALA A 93 2.61 -1.66 12.08
CA ALA A 93 3.85 -1.92 11.34
C ALA A 93 3.80 -3.24 10.57
N ALA A 94 3.35 -4.33 11.21
CA ALA A 94 3.24 -5.64 10.56
C ALA A 94 2.27 -5.62 9.37
N GLU A 95 1.13 -4.96 9.50
CA GLU A 95 0.15 -4.80 8.41
C GLU A 95 0.73 -4.00 7.25
N ILE A 96 1.34 -2.86 7.52
CA ILE A 96 1.92 -2.02 6.47
C ILE A 96 3.08 -2.72 5.77
N ASP A 97 3.95 -3.41 6.50
CA ASP A 97 5.05 -4.19 5.91
C ASP A 97 4.51 -5.31 5.00
N GLY A 98 3.43 -5.99 5.40
CA GLY A 98 2.75 -6.98 4.58
C GLY A 98 2.16 -6.37 3.30
N ASN A 99 1.53 -5.21 3.40
CA ASN A 99 0.96 -4.49 2.26
C ASN A 99 2.05 -4.04 1.27
N ILE A 100 3.17 -3.52 1.77
CA ILE A 100 4.32 -3.15 0.94
C ILE A 100 4.88 -4.36 0.19
N ALA A 101 5.10 -5.48 0.88
CA ALA A 101 5.59 -6.71 0.26
C ALA A 101 4.63 -7.25 -0.81
N ASN A 102 3.33 -7.24 -0.55
CA ASN A 102 2.31 -7.63 -1.52
C ASN A 102 2.28 -6.71 -2.74
N GLY A 103 2.35 -5.40 -2.52
CA GLY A 103 2.42 -4.41 -3.59
C GLY A 103 3.65 -4.61 -4.48
N ARG A 104 4.82 -4.79 -3.90
CA ARG A 104 6.04 -5.05 -4.66
C ARG A 104 5.94 -6.34 -5.49
N ARG A 105 5.37 -7.41 -4.95
CA ARG A 105 5.14 -8.65 -5.71
C ARG A 105 4.20 -8.43 -6.90
N ALA A 106 3.14 -7.67 -6.71
CA ALA A 106 2.20 -7.35 -7.79
C ALA A 106 2.88 -6.55 -8.91
N PHE A 107 3.64 -5.51 -8.58
CA PHE A 107 4.41 -4.74 -9.56
C PHE A 107 5.44 -5.58 -10.30
N ALA A 108 6.15 -6.47 -9.61
CA ALA A 108 7.12 -7.36 -10.25
C ALA A 108 6.45 -8.37 -11.19
N ALA A 109 5.27 -8.87 -10.82
CA ALA A 109 4.47 -9.75 -11.66
C ALA A 109 4.01 -9.06 -12.95
N ASP A 110 3.70 -7.78 -12.90
CA ASP A 110 3.34 -6.98 -14.08
C ASP A 110 4.50 -6.92 -15.09
N GLN A 111 5.72 -6.69 -14.65
CA GLN A 111 6.90 -6.70 -15.52
C GLN A 111 7.11 -8.08 -16.14
N GLU A 112 7.05 -9.14 -15.36
CA GLU A 112 7.19 -10.51 -15.83
C GLU A 112 6.11 -10.88 -16.87
N SER A 113 4.86 -10.52 -16.60
CA SER A 113 3.75 -10.72 -17.52
C SER A 113 3.96 -10.00 -18.85
N TYR A 114 4.43 -8.76 -18.81
CA TYR A 114 4.75 -8.01 -20.02
C TYR A 114 5.86 -8.68 -20.84
N ILE A 115 6.92 -9.15 -20.19
CA ILE A 115 8.00 -9.85 -20.90
C ILE A 115 7.49 -11.13 -21.57
N LYS A 116 6.58 -11.87 -20.94
CA LYS A 116 6.00 -13.10 -21.48
C LYS A 116 4.98 -12.86 -22.59
N THR A 117 4.16 -11.83 -22.50
CA THR A 117 2.99 -11.64 -23.36
C THR A 117 3.11 -10.47 -24.33
N GLY A 118 4.00 -9.53 -24.08
CA GLY A 118 4.10 -8.25 -24.82
C GLY A 118 2.93 -7.31 -24.58
N LYS A 119 2.03 -7.63 -23.64
CA LYS A 119 0.86 -6.81 -23.31
C LYS A 119 1.11 -6.01 -22.04
N VAL A 120 0.79 -4.70 -22.12
CA VAL A 120 0.86 -3.83 -20.95
C VAL A 120 -0.23 -4.24 -19.96
N PRO A 121 0.10 -4.45 -18.67
CA PRO A 121 -0.89 -4.71 -17.64
C PRO A 121 -1.89 -3.56 -17.51
N ARG A 122 -3.14 -3.89 -17.22
CA ARG A 122 -4.23 -2.91 -17.06
C ARG A 122 -4.36 -2.46 -15.62
#